data_8786e020a679f9f897fc17aaa6e75001
#
_entry.id   8786e020a679f9f897fc17aaa6e75001
#
_cell.length_a   1.000
_cell.length_b   1.000
_cell.length_c   1.000
_cell.angle_alpha   90.00
_cell.angle_beta   90.00
_cell.angle_gamma   90.00
#
_symmetry.space_group_name_H-M   'P 1'
#
loop_
_entity.id
_entity.type
_entity.pdbx_description
1 polymer ?
#
loop_
_entity_poly.entity_id
_entity_poly.type
_entity_poly.pdbx_seq_one_letter_code
_entity_poly.pdbx_strand_id
1 'polypeptide(L)'
;MNTLSRAKRIVIKIGTSTLTYETGRINIRRFEGLCKVLSDIKNSGREVVLVSSGAVGVGVAKLGLPCRPKDTPSKQAAAAVGQCELMYLYDKLFLEKSHKVAQVLLTRDVVEAENRAQNARNTFERLFSMGAIPIVNENDTVSIEELEFGDNDTLSAMVAVLTGADGLIILSDIDGL
;
A
#
# COMPACT_ATOMS: atom_id res chain seq x y z
N MET A 1 -15.28 19.63 -15.31
CA MET A 1 -14.44 19.93 -14.13
C MET A 1 -13.97 18.60 -13.55
N ASN A 2 -12.67 18.39 -13.47
CA ASN A 2 -12.12 17.09 -13.04
C ASN A 2 -12.46 16.84 -11.56
N THR A 3 -13.24 15.82 -11.24
CA THR A 3 -13.71 15.48 -9.88
C THR A 3 -12.55 15.32 -8.90
N LEU A 4 -11.40 14.78 -9.36
CA LEU A 4 -10.19 14.60 -8.57
C LEU A 4 -9.55 15.92 -8.09
N SER A 5 -9.75 17.04 -8.80
CA SER A 5 -9.20 18.33 -8.38
C SER A 5 -9.81 18.85 -7.08
N ARG A 6 -11.00 18.37 -6.71
CA ARG A 6 -11.73 18.75 -5.49
C ARG A 6 -11.65 17.71 -4.38
N ALA A 7 -11.07 16.55 -4.68
CA ALA A 7 -10.94 15.44 -3.73
C ALA A 7 -10.10 15.88 -2.53
N LYS A 8 -10.60 15.69 -1.32
CA LYS A 8 -9.91 15.96 -0.06
C LYS A 8 -9.15 14.74 0.43
N ARG A 9 -9.73 13.55 0.26
CA ARG A 9 -9.14 12.26 0.65
C ARG A 9 -8.98 11.39 -0.57
N ILE A 10 -7.75 10.93 -0.82
CA ILE A 10 -7.40 10.17 -2.02
C ILE A 10 -6.69 8.89 -1.61
N VAL A 11 -7.17 7.76 -2.14
CA VAL A 11 -6.45 6.48 -2.06
C VAL A 11 -5.67 6.30 -3.37
N ILE A 12 -4.41 5.97 -3.25
CA ILE A 12 -3.52 5.68 -4.39
C ILE A 12 -3.02 4.24 -4.25
N LYS A 13 -3.27 3.41 -5.26
CA LYS A 13 -2.72 2.06 -5.33
C LYS A 13 -1.53 2.04 -6.26
N ILE A 14 -0.47 1.35 -5.84
CA ILE A 14 0.71 1.12 -6.66
C ILE A 14 1.02 -0.38 -6.79
N GLY A 15 1.19 -0.83 -8.02
CA GLY A 15 1.54 -2.21 -8.34
C GLY A 15 3.01 -2.53 -8.12
N THR A 16 3.33 -3.82 -7.99
CA THR A 16 4.70 -4.32 -7.78
C THR A 16 5.62 -3.94 -8.94
N SER A 17 5.16 -4.11 -10.19
CA SER A 17 5.92 -3.80 -11.42
C SER A 17 6.33 -2.33 -11.51
N THR A 18 5.56 -1.44 -10.91
CA THR A 18 5.90 -0.02 -10.84
C THR A 18 7.02 0.26 -9.84
N LEU A 19 7.09 -0.49 -8.74
CA LEU A 19 8.06 -0.28 -7.65
C LEU A 19 9.34 -1.09 -7.79
N THR A 20 9.34 -2.18 -8.57
CA THR A 20 10.48 -3.07 -8.71
C THR A 20 10.89 -3.25 -10.16
N TYR A 21 12.15 -3.63 -10.35
CA TYR A 21 12.62 -4.19 -11.62
C TYR A 21 12.16 -5.65 -11.76
N GLU A 22 12.28 -6.22 -12.96
CA GLU A 22 12.03 -7.65 -13.21
C GLU A 22 12.89 -8.58 -12.32
N THR A 23 14.04 -8.10 -11.89
CA THR A 23 14.93 -8.79 -10.94
C THR A 23 14.38 -8.86 -9.51
N GLY A 24 13.20 -8.25 -9.23
CA GLY A 24 12.64 -8.10 -7.89
C GLY A 24 13.29 -7.00 -7.03
N ARG A 25 14.39 -6.40 -7.52
CA ARG A 25 15.04 -5.30 -6.81
C ARG A 25 14.21 -4.02 -6.93
N ILE A 26 14.23 -3.22 -5.85
CA ILE A 26 13.48 -1.97 -5.79
C ILE A 26 14.03 -0.96 -6.79
N ASN A 27 13.13 -0.34 -7.55
CA ASN A 27 13.43 0.80 -8.41
C ASN A 27 13.41 2.09 -7.57
N ILE A 28 14.55 2.43 -7.01
CA ILE A 28 14.70 3.56 -6.07
C ILE A 28 14.17 4.85 -6.69
N ARG A 29 14.50 5.15 -7.94
CA ARG A 29 14.07 6.37 -8.63
C ARG A 29 12.54 6.49 -8.70
N ARG A 30 11.84 5.40 -9.01
CA ARG A 30 10.37 5.39 -9.06
C ARG A 30 9.78 5.53 -7.66
N PHE A 31 10.40 4.88 -6.68
CA PHE A 31 9.99 4.93 -5.28
C PHE A 31 10.10 6.35 -4.71
N GLU A 32 11.25 7.02 -4.95
CA GLU A 32 11.47 8.43 -4.56
C GLU A 32 10.49 9.38 -5.26
N GLY A 33 10.28 9.19 -6.57
CA GLY A 33 9.32 9.97 -7.36
C GLY A 33 7.91 9.86 -6.82
N LEU A 34 7.46 8.65 -6.46
CA LEU A 34 6.17 8.41 -5.83
C LEU A 34 6.06 9.17 -4.50
N CYS A 35 7.02 8.96 -3.59
CA CYS A 35 7.01 9.61 -2.28
C CYS A 35 7.02 11.14 -2.40
N LYS A 36 7.72 11.70 -3.39
CA LYS A 36 7.71 13.14 -3.67
C LYS A 36 6.31 13.62 -4.07
N VAL A 37 5.68 12.98 -5.05
CA VAL A 37 4.34 13.36 -5.52
C VAL A 37 3.30 13.24 -4.40
N LEU A 38 3.34 12.15 -3.62
CA LEU A 38 2.41 11.95 -2.50
C LEU A 38 2.61 13.01 -1.40
N SER A 39 3.86 13.40 -1.16
CA SER A 39 4.17 14.50 -0.23
C SER A 39 3.61 15.84 -0.70
N ASP A 40 3.72 16.15 -1.99
CA ASP A 40 3.16 17.38 -2.57
C ASP A 40 1.63 17.39 -2.47
N ILE A 41 0.97 16.25 -2.71
CA ILE A 41 -0.48 16.11 -2.52
C ILE A 41 -0.84 16.33 -1.05
N LYS A 42 -0.12 15.72 -0.12
CA LYS A 42 -0.34 15.89 1.32
C LYS A 42 -0.14 17.35 1.76
N ASN A 43 0.92 18.00 1.28
CA ASN A 43 1.22 19.41 1.57
C ASN A 43 0.16 20.39 1.00
N SER A 44 -0.59 19.97 -0.03
CA SER A 44 -1.73 20.75 -0.54
C SER A 44 -2.97 20.70 0.37
N GLY A 45 -2.87 20.09 1.56
CA GLY A 45 -3.95 19.97 2.55
C GLY A 45 -4.87 18.78 2.34
N ARG A 46 -4.48 17.82 1.49
CA ARG A 46 -5.23 16.59 1.23
C ARG A 46 -4.81 15.46 2.13
N GLU A 47 -5.72 14.53 2.38
CA GLU A 47 -5.44 13.27 3.04
C GLU A 47 -5.11 12.21 1.99
N VAL A 48 -4.02 11.50 2.21
CA VAL A 48 -3.49 10.49 1.29
C VAL A 48 -3.40 9.15 1.99
N VAL A 49 -3.87 8.11 1.32
CA VAL A 49 -3.64 6.71 1.69
C VAL A 49 -2.92 6.04 0.53
N LEU A 50 -1.83 5.35 0.81
CA LEU A 50 -1.12 4.56 -0.18
C LEU A 50 -1.41 3.08 0.03
N VAL A 51 -1.94 2.41 -0.98
CA VAL A 51 -2.04 0.94 -1.02
C VAL A 51 -0.86 0.42 -1.82
N SER A 52 0.04 -0.25 -1.12
CA SER A 52 1.30 -0.76 -1.68
C SER A 52 1.20 -2.24 -2.00
N SER A 53 2.02 -2.68 -2.92
CA SER A 53 2.20 -4.10 -3.28
C SER A 53 3.67 -4.48 -3.26
N GLY A 54 3.98 -5.75 -3.49
CA GLY A 54 5.33 -6.20 -3.79
C GLY A 54 6.10 -6.79 -2.61
N ALA A 55 5.47 -6.98 -1.45
CA ALA A 55 6.14 -7.53 -0.28
C ALA A 55 6.86 -8.87 -0.56
N VAL A 56 6.18 -9.82 -1.21
CA VAL A 56 6.77 -11.10 -1.59
C VAL A 56 7.99 -10.92 -2.49
N GLY A 57 7.88 -10.10 -3.54
CA GLY A 57 8.98 -9.87 -4.49
C GLY A 57 10.21 -9.24 -3.85
N VAL A 58 10.00 -8.22 -3.03
CA VAL A 58 11.06 -7.55 -2.27
C VAL A 58 11.71 -8.52 -1.28
N GLY A 59 10.91 -9.36 -0.62
CA GLY A 59 11.42 -10.37 0.31
C GLY A 59 12.25 -11.44 -0.39
N VAL A 60 11.81 -11.93 -1.55
CA VAL A 60 12.57 -12.85 -2.39
C VAL A 60 13.95 -12.28 -2.72
N ALA A 61 13.99 -11.03 -3.18
CA ALA A 61 15.25 -10.37 -3.51
C ALA A 61 16.14 -10.17 -2.28
N LYS A 62 15.56 -9.77 -1.14
CA LYS A 62 16.31 -9.54 0.10
C LYS A 62 16.86 -10.81 0.71
N LEU A 63 16.11 -11.91 0.62
CA LEU A 63 16.54 -13.24 1.08
C LEU A 63 17.51 -13.93 0.11
N GLY A 64 17.72 -13.37 -1.09
CA GLY A 64 18.57 -13.99 -2.11
C GLY A 64 18.00 -15.30 -2.66
N LEU A 65 16.67 -15.47 -2.66
CA LEU A 65 16.05 -16.67 -3.17
C LEU A 65 16.21 -16.72 -4.71
N PRO A 66 16.48 -17.91 -5.29
CA PRO A 66 16.71 -18.04 -6.72
C PRO A 66 15.46 -17.80 -7.57
N CYS A 67 14.27 -17.98 -6.99
CA CYS A 67 12.98 -17.74 -7.64
C CYS A 67 11.90 -17.47 -6.61
N ARG A 68 10.74 -17.01 -7.09
CA ARG A 68 9.55 -16.80 -6.24
C ARG A 68 9.05 -18.16 -5.72
N PRO A 69 8.87 -18.33 -4.39
CA PRO A 69 8.33 -19.54 -3.81
C PRO A 69 6.97 -19.90 -4.38
N LYS A 70 6.70 -21.21 -4.46
CA LYS A 70 5.40 -21.72 -4.92
C LYS A 70 4.49 -22.07 -3.75
N ASP A 71 5.08 -22.52 -2.65
CA ASP A 71 4.34 -22.90 -1.44
C ASP A 71 3.97 -21.69 -0.60
N THR A 72 2.84 -21.76 0.06
CA THR A 72 2.27 -20.67 0.88
C THR A 72 3.16 -20.26 2.03
N PRO A 73 3.72 -21.18 2.87
CA PRO A 73 4.58 -20.77 3.98
C PRO A 73 5.82 -19.97 3.54
N SER A 74 6.45 -20.38 2.43
CA SER A 74 7.61 -19.66 1.90
C SER A 74 7.24 -18.30 1.31
N LYS A 75 6.06 -18.17 0.64
CA LYS A 75 5.53 -16.86 0.19
C LYS A 75 5.27 -15.94 1.37
N GLN A 76 4.59 -16.44 2.40
CA GLN A 76 4.29 -15.68 3.62
C GLN A 76 5.56 -15.22 4.34
N ALA A 77 6.56 -16.10 4.48
CA ALA A 77 7.86 -15.74 5.06
C ALA A 77 8.58 -14.67 4.23
N ALA A 78 8.59 -14.81 2.90
CA ALA A 78 9.16 -13.80 2.02
C ALA A 78 8.40 -12.46 2.15
N ALA A 79 7.07 -12.48 2.19
CA ALA A 79 6.25 -11.29 2.39
C ALA A 79 6.58 -10.58 3.71
N ALA A 80 6.75 -11.31 4.80
CA ALA A 80 7.12 -10.74 6.10
C ALA A 80 8.45 -9.96 6.04
N VAL A 81 9.46 -10.54 5.39
CA VAL A 81 10.76 -9.88 5.20
C VAL A 81 10.65 -8.66 4.28
N GLY A 82 9.92 -8.81 3.18
CA GLY A 82 9.76 -7.74 2.19
C GLY A 82 8.90 -6.58 2.69
N GLN A 83 7.86 -6.85 3.48
CA GLN A 83 7.03 -5.82 4.09
C GLN A 83 7.85 -4.93 5.05
N CYS A 84 8.75 -5.54 5.82
CA CYS A 84 9.66 -4.79 6.69
C CYS A 84 10.55 -3.84 5.88
N GLU A 85 11.12 -4.30 4.76
CA GLU A 85 11.94 -3.48 3.87
C GLU A 85 11.15 -2.35 3.21
N LEU A 86 9.95 -2.64 2.72
CA LEU A 86 9.07 -1.62 2.12
C LEU A 86 8.74 -0.52 3.12
N MET A 87 8.37 -0.88 4.35
CA MET A 87 8.06 0.12 5.39
C MET A 87 9.28 0.95 5.78
N TYR A 88 10.46 0.34 5.88
CA TYR A 88 11.70 1.07 6.13
C TYR A 88 11.95 2.13 5.05
N LEU A 89 11.76 1.78 3.79
CA LEU A 89 11.97 2.71 2.68
C LEU A 89 10.92 3.82 2.64
N TYR A 90 9.65 3.49 2.86
CA TYR A 90 8.61 4.51 2.94
C TYR A 90 8.87 5.47 4.09
N ASP A 91 9.16 4.95 5.29
CA ASP A 91 9.44 5.79 6.45
C ASP A 91 10.62 6.72 6.20
N LYS A 92 11.73 6.19 5.69
CA LYS A 92 12.91 6.98 5.35
C LYS A 92 12.60 8.11 4.37
N LEU A 93 11.94 7.80 3.24
CA LEU A 93 11.71 8.77 2.18
C LEU A 93 10.66 9.82 2.53
N PHE A 94 9.63 9.44 3.28
CA PHE A 94 8.63 10.40 3.76
C PHE A 94 9.15 11.25 4.90
N LEU A 95 10.01 10.71 5.78
CA LEU A 95 10.64 11.45 6.86
C LEU A 95 11.52 12.60 6.34
N GLU A 96 12.26 12.40 5.24
CA GLU A 96 13.02 13.45 4.55
C GLU A 96 12.14 14.64 4.10
N LYS A 97 10.84 14.42 3.96
CA LYS A 97 9.83 15.41 3.57
C LYS A 97 8.94 15.84 4.74
N SER A 98 9.40 15.53 5.99
CA SER A 98 8.70 15.85 7.24
C SER A 98 7.31 15.19 7.40
N HIS A 99 7.08 14.07 6.72
CA HIS A 99 5.87 13.28 6.87
C HIS A 99 6.11 12.03 7.71
N LYS A 100 5.07 11.64 8.44
CA LYS A 100 5.02 10.39 9.21
C LYS A 100 4.20 9.38 8.44
N VAL A 101 4.63 8.14 8.42
CA VAL A 101 3.87 7.02 7.85
C VAL A 101 3.35 6.09 8.93
N ALA A 102 2.29 5.36 8.63
CA ALA A 102 1.76 4.34 9.51
C ALA A 102 1.44 3.07 8.69
N GLN A 103 1.94 1.93 9.14
CA GLN A 103 1.61 0.65 8.52
C GLN A 103 0.20 0.21 8.93
N VAL A 104 -0.61 -0.18 7.94
CA VAL A 104 -1.91 -0.82 8.15
C VAL A 104 -1.96 -2.09 7.31
N LEU A 105 -1.99 -3.25 7.96
CA LEU A 105 -2.12 -4.54 7.28
C LEU A 105 -3.55 -5.05 7.43
N LEU A 106 -4.18 -5.35 6.31
CA LEU A 106 -5.57 -5.79 6.25
C LEU A 106 -5.67 -7.16 5.59
N THR A 107 -6.67 -7.91 5.99
CA THR A 107 -7.14 -9.12 5.32
C THR A 107 -8.57 -8.89 4.84
N ARG A 108 -9.03 -9.66 3.88
CA ARG A 108 -10.36 -9.50 3.27
C ARG A 108 -11.49 -9.56 4.29
N ASP A 109 -11.37 -10.42 5.28
CA ASP A 109 -12.35 -10.60 6.34
C ASP A 109 -12.56 -9.36 7.25
N VAL A 110 -11.64 -8.40 7.21
CA VAL A 110 -11.81 -7.12 7.92
C VAL A 110 -13.06 -6.38 7.44
N VAL A 111 -13.39 -6.47 6.14
CA VAL A 111 -14.56 -5.77 5.58
C VAL A 111 -15.83 -6.57 5.75
N GLU A 112 -15.73 -7.90 5.83
CA GLU A 112 -16.87 -8.80 6.02
C GLU A 112 -17.41 -8.75 7.45
N ALA A 113 -16.57 -8.42 8.42
CA ALA A 113 -16.95 -8.32 9.84
C ALA A 113 -17.11 -6.84 10.26
N GLU A 114 -18.36 -6.40 10.52
CA GLU A 114 -18.66 -4.99 10.85
C GLU A 114 -17.81 -4.43 11.99
N ASN A 115 -17.57 -5.22 13.05
CA ASN A 115 -16.72 -4.80 14.17
C ASN A 115 -15.27 -4.52 13.73
N ARG A 116 -14.70 -5.33 12.83
CA ARG A 116 -13.35 -5.13 12.30
C ARG A 116 -13.31 -3.95 11.35
N ALA A 117 -14.30 -3.83 10.48
CA ALA A 117 -14.45 -2.69 9.59
C ALA A 117 -14.55 -1.38 10.37
N GLN A 118 -15.33 -1.35 11.46
CA GLN A 118 -15.44 -0.15 12.30
C GLN A 118 -14.12 0.19 13.01
N ASN A 119 -13.39 -0.80 13.51
CA ASN A 119 -12.07 -0.58 14.12
C ASN A 119 -11.06 -0.05 13.09
N ALA A 120 -11.07 -0.58 11.88
CA ALA A 120 -10.24 -0.07 10.79
C ALA A 120 -10.59 1.39 10.45
N ARG A 121 -11.88 1.72 10.28
CA ARG A 121 -12.35 3.10 10.06
C ARG A 121 -11.84 4.04 11.16
N ASN A 122 -12.03 3.68 12.42
CA ASN A 122 -11.58 4.48 13.56
C ASN A 122 -10.06 4.69 13.55
N THR A 123 -9.29 3.67 13.19
CA THR A 123 -7.83 3.75 13.07
C THR A 123 -7.42 4.72 11.97
N PHE A 124 -8.01 4.63 10.77
CA PHE A 124 -7.73 5.55 9.68
C PHE A 124 -8.05 7.00 10.06
N GLU A 125 -9.23 7.26 10.61
CA GLU A 125 -9.62 8.60 11.05
C GLU A 125 -8.62 9.16 12.08
N ARG A 126 -8.17 8.32 13.00
CA ARG A 126 -7.18 8.74 13.99
C ARG A 126 -5.82 9.05 13.37
N LEU A 127 -5.36 8.23 12.42
CA LEU A 127 -4.12 8.48 11.68
C LEU A 127 -4.19 9.80 10.89
N PHE A 128 -5.31 10.08 10.22
CA PHE A 128 -5.51 11.35 9.53
C PHE A 128 -5.45 12.53 10.48
N SER A 129 -6.12 12.44 11.64
CA SER A 129 -6.09 13.50 12.67
C SER A 129 -4.70 13.74 13.25
N MET A 130 -3.82 12.73 13.23
CA MET A 130 -2.41 12.83 13.65
C MET A 130 -1.49 13.28 12.50
N GLY A 131 -2.02 13.52 11.32
CA GLY A 131 -1.28 13.92 10.13
C GLY A 131 -0.44 12.84 9.48
N ALA A 132 -0.58 11.57 9.88
CA ALA A 132 0.14 10.45 9.30
C ALA A 132 -0.40 10.07 7.92
N ILE A 133 0.45 9.46 7.08
CA ILE A 133 0.09 8.85 5.80
C ILE A 133 -0.03 7.34 6.03
N PRO A 134 -1.24 6.75 5.97
CA PRO A 134 -1.39 5.29 6.04
C PRO A 134 -0.79 4.62 4.80
N ILE A 135 0.08 3.64 5.04
CA ILE A 135 0.60 2.71 4.03
C ILE A 135 -0.08 1.38 4.26
N VAL A 136 -0.96 1.03 3.36
CA VAL A 136 -1.79 -0.18 3.46
C VAL A 136 -1.22 -1.28 2.58
N ASN A 137 -1.20 -2.50 3.08
CA ASN A 137 -0.93 -3.69 2.30
C ASN A 137 -1.79 -4.85 2.82
N GLU A 138 -1.83 -5.94 2.07
CA GLU A 138 -2.38 -7.20 2.57
C GLU A 138 -1.53 -7.74 3.72
N ASN A 139 -2.17 -8.37 4.68
CA ASN A 139 -1.48 -9.13 5.71
C ASN A 139 -1.16 -10.54 5.19
N ASP A 140 -0.20 -10.62 4.28
CA ASP A 140 0.23 -11.86 3.64
C ASP A 140 0.57 -12.97 4.64
N THR A 141 0.99 -12.62 5.87
CA THR A 141 1.43 -13.61 6.88
C THR A 141 0.30 -14.46 7.44
N VAL A 142 -0.92 -13.98 7.37
CA VAL A 142 -2.14 -14.66 7.87
C VAL A 142 -3.22 -14.80 6.81
N SER A 143 -2.95 -14.34 5.59
CA SER A 143 -3.88 -14.47 4.47
C SER A 143 -4.01 -15.91 4.04
N ILE A 144 -5.25 -16.34 3.76
CA ILE A 144 -5.58 -17.68 3.28
C ILE A 144 -5.67 -17.61 1.75
N GLU A 145 -5.05 -18.53 1.02
CA GLU A 145 -5.00 -18.51 -0.46
C GLU A 145 -6.36 -18.30 -1.15
N GLU A 146 -7.42 -18.83 -0.56
CA GLU A 146 -8.79 -18.68 -1.06
C GLU A 146 -9.37 -17.26 -0.89
N LEU A 147 -8.75 -16.46 -0.03
CA LEU A 147 -9.16 -15.11 0.33
C LEU A 147 -8.11 -14.05 -0.06
N GLU A 148 -7.05 -14.45 -0.74
CA GLU A 148 -6.04 -13.50 -1.23
C GLU A 148 -6.70 -12.46 -2.15
N PHE A 149 -6.39 -11.20 -1.91
CA PHE A 149 -6.62 -10.16 -2.91
C PHE A 149 -5.68 -10.47 -4.08
N GLY A 150 -6.13 -11.12 -5.12
CA GLY A 150 -5.29 -11.54 -6.25
C GLY A 150 -4.46 -10.41 -6.85
N ASP A 151 -4.95 -9.18 -6.76
CA ASP A 151 -4.21 -7.91 -6.93
C ASP A 151 -4.75 -6.92 -5.88
N ASN A 152 -3.88 -6.07 -5.32
CA ASN A 152 -4.26 -5.01 -4.37
C ASN A 152 -5.26 -3.97 -4.93
N ASP A 153 -5.77 -4.16 -6.15
CA ASP A 153 -6.84 -3.36 -6.72
C ASP A 153 -8.13 -3.50 -5.89
N THR A 154 -8.54 -4.73 -5.57
CA THR A 154 -9.69 -4.99 -4.71
C THR A 154 -9.46 -4.43 -3.30
N LEU A 155 -8.28 -4.65 -2.72
CA LEU A 155 -7.93 -4.07 -1.43
C LEU A 155 -8.02 -2.54 -1.47
N SER A 156 -7.55 -1.90 -2.55
CA SER A 156 -7.59 -0.45 -2.68
C SER A 156 -9.02 0.10 -2.78
N ALA A 157 -9.91 -0.61 -3.45
CA ALA A 157 -11.33 -0.25 -3.50
C ALA A 157 -11.99 -0.37 -2.11
N MET A 158 -11.66 -1.44 -1.36
CA MET A 158 -12.14 -1.62 0.01
C MET A 158 -11.62 -0.52 0.94
N VAL A 159 -10.35 -0.16 0.84
CA VAL A 159 -9.73 0.94 1.60
C VAL A 159 -10.39 2.27 1.25
N ALA A 160 -10.72 2.52 -0.02
CA ALA A 160 -11.45 3.72 -0.43
C ALA A 160 -12.83 3.82 0.23
N VAL A 161 -13.56 2.70 0.31
CA VAL A 161 -14.84 2.63 1.01
C VAL A 161 -14.68 2.79 2.52
N LEU A 162 -13.72 2.08 3.13
CA LEU A 162 -13.46 2.14 4.58
C LEU A 162 -13.08 3.55 5.03
N THR A 163 -12.33 4.27 4.22
CA THR A 163 -11.84 5.61 4.55
C THR A 163 -12.79 6.73 4.09
N GLY A 164 -13.86 6.41 3.36
CA GLY A 164 -14.74 7.41 2.76
C GLY A 164 -13.98 8.32 1.79
N ALA A 165 -13.06 7.77 1.00
CA ALA A 165 -12.24 8.54 0.09
C ALA A 165 -13.08 9.15 -1.07
N ASP A 166 -12.73 10.37 -1.48
CA ASP A 166 -13.36 11.06 -2.59
C ASP A 166 -12.87 10.57 -3.97
N GLY A 167 -11.71 9.86 -3.98
CA GLY A 167 -11.15 9.33 -5.20
C GLY A 167 -10.17 8.18 -4.96
N LEU A 168 -10.14 7.25 -5.91
CA LEU A 168 -9.20 6.14 -6.00
C LEU A 168 -8.40 6.30 -7.30
N ILE A 169 -7.08 6.26 -7.19
CA ILE A 169 -6.15 6.26 -8.31
C ILE A 169 -5.38 4.94 -8.31
N ILE A 170 -5.48 4.19 -9.38
CA ILE A 170 -4.75 2.95 -9.58
C ILE A 170 -3.61 3.22 -10.56
N LEU A 171 -2.36 3.12 -10.07
CA LEU A 171 -1.18 3.20 -10.91
C LEU A 171 -0.83 1.80 -11.41
N SER A 172 -0.91 1.63 -12.72
CA SER A 172 -0.67 0.38 -13.43
C SER A 172 0.35 0.60 -14.54
N ASP A 173 0.93 -0.47 -15.03
CA ASP A 173 1.82 -0.53 -16.18
C ASP A 173 1.08 -0.81 -17.51
N ILE A 174 -0.25 -0.91 -17.45
CA ILE A 174 -1.13 -1.02 -18.62
C ILE A 174 -1.79 0.33 -18.92
N ASP A 175 -2.07 0.58 -20.19
CA ASP A 175 -2.83 1.75 -20.60
C ASP A 175 -4.24 1.69 -19.99
N GLY A 176 -4.69 2.82 -19.48
CA GLY A 176 -6.02 2.95 -18.89
C GLY A 176 -7.13 2.79 -19.93
N LEU A 177 -8.35 2.51 -19.46
CA LEU A 177 -9.56 2.47 -20.28
C LEU A 177 -9.99 3.87 -20.75
#